data_6cf9c711070954f28948f209a29d9a52
#
_entry.id   6cf9c711070954f28948f209a29d9a52
#
_cell.length_a   1.000
_cell.length_b   1.000
_cell.length_c   1.000
_cell.angle_alpha   90.00
_cell.angle_beta   90.00
_cell.angle_gamma   90.00
#
_symmetry.space_group_name_H-M   'P 1'
#
loop_
_entity.id
_entity.type
_entity.pdbx_description
1 polymer ?
#
loop_
_entity_poly.entity_id
_entity_poly.type
_entity_poly.pdbx_seq_one_letter_code
_entity_poly.pdbx_strand_id
1 'polypeptide(L)'
;GTEPRTLEAANSVLRDKVAKLILVGNPAEINRMAEEKGYTYIKEATIVDPENNPNLEKYATLLAELRKSKGMTIEEATRLAKDPLYLACLMIKSGDADGELAGAQNTTGNVLRPALQIVKTKPGMTCVSGAMMLFTKTPQYGEDGLLMVADVAVMPNPTAEELAQIAVATGETMRAIANKEPRIA
;
A
#
# COMPACT_ATOMS: atom_id res chain seq x y z
N GLY A 1 7.56 9.43 4.49
CA GLY A 1 8.91 9.62 3.97
C GLY A 1 9.93 9.99 5.06
N THR A 2 9.49 10.41 6.26
CA THR A 2 10.38 10.84 7.35
C THR A 2 10.74 9.72 8.35
N GLU A 3 10.25 8.50 8.16
CA GLU A 3 10.62 7.37 9.01
C GLU A 3 11.97 6.80 8.57
N PRO A 4 12.97 6.66 9.49
CA PRO A 4 14.36 6.35 9.11
C PRO A 4 14.56 5.05 8.34
N ARG A 5 13.88 3.95 8.71
CA ARG A 5 13.98 2.66 8.03
C ARG A 5 13.34 2.72 6.63
N THR A 6 12.23 3.46 6.50
CA THR A 6 11.57 3.71 5.22
C THR A 6 12.49 4.48 4.28
N LEU A 7 13.19 5.48 4.80
CA LEU A 7 14.12 6.31 4.00
C LEU A 7 15.35 5.50 3.56
N GLU A 8 15.89 4.66 4.44
CA GLU A 8 17.00 3.74 4.13
C GLU A 8 16.60 2.73 3.03
N ALA A 9 15.42 2.11 3.19
CA ALA A 9 14.87 1.19 2.19
C ALA A 9 14.64 1.89 0.85
N ALA A 10 14.08 3.10 0.86
CA ALA A 10 13.86 3.91 -0.33
C ALA A 10 15.17 4.19 -1.07
N ASN A 11 16.23 4.57 -0.35
CA ASN A 11 17.55 4.79 -0.95
C ASN A 11 18.08 3.52 -1.63
N SER A 12 17.90 2.35 -1.04
CA SER A 12 18.32 1.07 -1.62
C SER A 12 17.49 0.70 -2.85
N VAL A 13 16.16 0.84 -2.79
CA VAL A 13 15.26 0.57 -3.92
C VAL A 13 15.58 1.45 -5.14
N LEU A 14 15.85 2.73 -4.91
CA LEU A 14 16.23 3.68 -5.97
C LEU A 14 17.61 3.36 -6.54
N ARG A 15 18.61 3.09 -5.68
CA ARG A 15 19.95 2.67 -6.09
C ARG A 15 19.91 1.45 -7.02
N ASP A 16 19.13 0.45 -6.63
CA ASP A 16 19.04 -0.83 -7.33
C ASP A 16 18.02 -0.78 -8.49
N LYS A 17 17.38 0.38 -8.69
CA LYS A 17 16.38 0.64 -9.76
C LYS A 17 15.21 -0.36 -9.77
N VAL A 18 14.80 -0.81 -8.59
CA VAL A 18 13.70 -1.78 -8.43
C VAL A 18 12.34 -1.14 -8.74
N ALA A 19 12.14 0.11 -8.31
CA ALA A 19 10.91 0.87 -8.53
C ALA A 19 11.17 2.37 -8.55
N LYS A 20 10.25 3.12 -9.16
CA LYS A 20 10.14 4.58 -8.97
C LYS A 20 9.40 4.82 -7.67
N LEU A 21 9.86 5.75 -6.85
CA LEU A 21 9.28 6.02 -5.54
C LEU A 21 8.69 7.41 -5.44
N ILE A 22 7.55 7.46 -4.77
CA ILE A 22 6.93 8.69 -4.27
C ILE A 22 7.02 8.66 -2.74
N LEU A 23 7.77 9.58 -2.15
CA LEU A 23 7.89 9.73 -0.71
C LEU A 23 6.89 10.78 -0.24
N VAL A 24 5.95 10.38 0.60
CA VAL A 24 4.96 11.30 1.18
C VAL A 24 5.50 11.83 2.51
N GLY A 25 5.65 13.16 2.61
CA GLY A 25 6.16 13.83 3.81
C GLY A 25 6.77 15.19 3.51
N ASN A 26 7.27 15.86 4.54
CA ASN A 26 7.90 17.17 4.41
C ASN A 26 9.22 17.11 3.62
N PRO A 27 9.35 17.80 2.47
CA PRO A 27 10.54 17.71 1.62
C PRO A 27 11.83 18.17 2.31
N ALA A 28 11.75 19.21 3.12
CA ALA A 28 12.94 19.74 3.80
C ALA A 28 13.48 18.73 4.83
N GLU A 29 12.58 18.07 5.56
CA GLU A 29 12.94 17.04 6.53
C GLU A 29 13.51 15.79 5.86
N ILE A 30 12.85 15.29 4.78
CA ILE A 30 13.32 14.14 4.02
C ILE A 30 14.72 14.38 3.46
N ASN A 31 14.94 15.53 2.82
CA ASN A 31 16.24 15.89 2.25
C ASN A 31 17.32 16.04 3.32
N ARG A 32 17.02 16.71 4.43
CA ARG A 32 17.96 16.84 5.56
C ARG A 32 18.37 15.45 6.10
N MET A 33 17.41 14.56 6.34
CA MET A 33 17.70 13.21 6.81
C MET A 33 18.52 12.40 5.81
N ALA A 34 18.23 12.54 4.52
CA ALA A 34 18.98 11.88 3.46
C ALA A 34 20.44 12.35 3.42
N GLU A 35 20.69 13.66 3.54
CA GLU A 35 22.03 14.25 3.60
C GLU A 35 22.79 13.76 4.83
N GLU A 36 22.20 13.84 6.02
CA GLU A 36 22.80 13.40 7.28
C GLU A 36 23.21 11.90 7.26
N LYS A 37 22.47 11.08 6.52
CA LYS A 37 22.72 9.63 6.37
C LYS A 37 23.53 9.27 5.13
N GLY A 38 23.83 10.21 4.23
CA GLY A 38 24.53 9.95 2.99
C GLY A 38 23.69 9.16 1.95
N TYR A 39 22.35 9.27 2.02
CA TYR A 39 21.42 8.61 1.11
C TYR A 39 21.28 9.36 -0.21
N THR A 40 22.25 9.19 -1.09
CA THR A 40 22.43 9.98 -2.32
C THR A 40 21.37 9.71 -3.41
N TYR A 41 20.67 8.57 -3.34
CA TYR A 41 19.66 8.19 -4.35
C TYR A 41 18.26 8.75 -4.03
N ILE A 42 18.02 9.26 -2.82
CA ILE A 42 16.72 9.86 -2.45
C ILE A 42 16.34 11.04 -3.36
N LYS A 43 17.31 11.75 -3.94
CA LYS A 43 17.08 12.80 -4.93
C LYS A 43 16.36 12.33 -6.21
N GLU A 44 16.32 11.03 -6.48
CA GLU A 44 15.62 10.44 -7.61
C GLU A 44 14.13 10.15 -7.30
N ALA A 45 13.74 10.22 -6.04
CA ALA A 45 12.34 10.09 -5.63
C ALA A 45 11.53 11.35 -5.95
N THR A 46 10.26 11.18 -6.26
CA THR A 46 9.30 12.27 -6.18
C THR A 46 8.92 12.46 -4.71
N ILE A 47 9.01 13.67 -4.19
CA ILE A 47 8.57 13.98 -2.83
C ILE A 47 7.27 14.77 -2.89
N VAL A 48 6.25 14.30 -2.18
CA VAL A 48 4.94 14.96 -2.10
C VAL A 48 4.69 15.39 -0.67
N ASP A 49 4.59 16.71 -0.48
CA ASP A 49 4.21 17.30 0.81
C ASP A 49 2.69 17.28 0.97
N PRO A 50 2.14 16.55 1.94
CA PRO A 50 0.69 16.51 2.15
C PRO A 50 0.07 17.88 2.51
N GLU A 51 0.85 18.76 3.16
CA GLU A 51 0.35 20.07 3.56
C GLU A 51 0.38 21.10 2.42
N ASN A 52 1.32 20.95 1.48
CA ASN A 52 1.53 21.87 0.36
C ASN A 52 1.37 21.16 -1.00
N ASN A 53 0.43 20.21 -1.10
CA ASN A 53 0.20 19.46 -2.32
C ASN A 53 -0.59 20.28 -3.35
N PRO A 54 -0.04 20.55 -4.55
CA PRO A 54 -0.75 21.29 -5.59
C PRO A 54 -2.01 20.58 -6.09
N ASN A 55 -2.12 19.27 -5.92
CA ASN A 55 -3.26 18.45 -6.30
C ASN A 55 -4.26 18.21 -5.14
N LEU A 56 -4.14 18.93 -4.02
CA LEU A 56 -4.98 18.73 -2.84
C LEU A 56 -6.48 18.82 -3.18
N GLU A 57 -6.88 19.81 -3.97
CA GLU A 57 -8.28 19.99 -4.38
C GLU A 57 -8.79 18.81 -5.22
N LYS A 58 -7.98 18.32 -6.17
CA LYS A 58 -8.28 17.11 -6.98
C LYS A 58 -8.57 15.92 -6.06
N TYR A 59 -7.71 15.66 -5.09
CA TYR A 59 -7.83 14.53 -4.18
C TYR A 59 -8.98 14.69 -3.19
N ALA A 60 -9.20 15.88 -2.66
CA ALA A 60 -10.32 16.18 -1.77
C ALA A 60 -11.66 15.99 -2.50
N THR A 61 -11.80 16.47 -3.71
CA THR A 61 -12.99 16.28 -4.54
C THR A 61 -13.24 14.81 -4.81
N LEU A 62 -12.22 14.06 -5.22
CA LEU A 62 -12.32 12.63 -5.44
C LEU A 62 -12.79 11.88 -4.18
N LEU A 63 -12.24 12.20 -3.01
CA LEU A 63 -12.62 11.58 -1.75
C LEU A 63 -14.07 11.91 -1.37
N ALA A 64 -14.48 13.18 -1.51
CA ALA A 64 -15.85 13.62 -1.24
C ALA A 64 -16.85 12.88 -2.13
N GLU A 65 -16.56 12.74 -3.42
CA GLU A 65 -17.39 11.97 -4.37
C GLU A 65 -17.49 10.49 -3.99
N LEU A 66 -16.36 9.84 -3.72
CA LEU A 66 -16.33 8.43 -3.34
C LEU A 66 -17.12 8.12 -2.05
N ARG A 67 -17.19 9.10 -1.16
CA ARG A 67 -17.83 8.97 0.16
C ARG A 67 -19.14 9.77 0.30
N LYS A 68 -19.66 10.33 -0.79
CA LYS A 68 -20.89 11.13 -0.82
C LYS A 68 -22.08 10.43 -0.15
N SER A 69 -22.25 9.14 -0.41
CA SER A 69 -23.32 8.32 0.20
C SER A 69 -23.17 8.12 1.70
N LYS A 70 -22.02 8.46 2.27
CA LYS A 70 -21.72 8.40 3.72
C LYS A 70 -21.71 9.79 4.37
N GLY A 71 -22.15 10.83 3.62
CA GLY A 71 -22.26 12.19 4.13
C GLY A 71 -20.95 12.95 4.28
N MET A 72 -19.87 12.53 3.62
CA MET A 72 -18.59 13.23 3.70
C MET A 72 -18.68 14.62 3.05
N THR A 73 -18.28 15.65 3.80
CA THR A 73 -18.19 17.02 3.28
C THR A 73 -16.84 17.28 2.58
N ILE A 74 -16.79 18.33 1.77
CA ILE A 74 -15.53 18.71 1.10
C ILE A 74 -14.46 19.17 2.10
N GLU A 75 -14.86 19.81 3.20
CA GLU A 75 -13.98 20.26 4.27
C GLU A 75 -13.32 19.06 4.96
N GLU A 76 -14.12 18.04 5.28
CA GLU A 76 -13.62 16.79 5.87
C GLU A 76 -12.71 16.05 4.89
N ALA A 77 -13.11 15.96 3.62
CA ALA A 77 -12.31 15.33 2.58
C ALA A 77 -10.96 16.06 2.37
N THR A 78 -10.95 17.39 2.41
CA THR A 78 -9.73 18.19 2.31
C THR A 78 -8.79 17.93 3.49
N ARG A 79 -9.34 17.85 4.71
CA ARG A 79 -8.55 17.51 5.90
C ARG A 79 -7.95 16.11 5.81
N LEU A 80 -8.73 15.13 5.37
CA LEU A 80 -8.28 13.74 5.22
C LEU A 80 -7.27 13.57 4.07
N ALA A 81 -7.42 14.32 2.98
CA ALA A 81 -6.47 14.29 1.86
C ALA A 81 -5.06 14.78 2.22
N LYS A 82 -4.90 15.46 3.38
CA LYS A 82 -3.60 15.79 3.96
C LYS A 82 -3.01 14.68 4.84
N ASP A 83 -3.79 13.67 5.20
CA ASP A 83 -3.25 12.49 5.88
C ASP A 83 -2.44 11.65 4.88
N PRO A 84 -1.18 11.27 5.19
CA PRO A 84 -0.31 10.53 4.27
C PRO A 84 -0.90 9.22 3.76
N LEU A 85 -1.65 8.48 4.58
CA LEU A 85 -2.26 7.20 4.19
C LEU A 85 -3.46 7.41 3.27
N TYR A 86 -4.28 8.43 3.55
CA TYR A 86 -5.38 8.81 2.65
C TYR A 86 -4.85 9.34 1.32
N LEU A 87 -3.81 10.19 1.37
CA LEU A 87 -3.20 10.75 0.17
C LEU A 87 -2.62 9.65 -0.72
N ALA A 88 -1.89 8.68 -0.18
CA ALA A 88 -1.34 7.57 -0.94
C ALA A 88 -2.45 6.74 -1.62
N CYS A 89 -3.52 6.38 -0.90
CA CYS A 89 -4.69 5.71 -1.47
C CYS A 89 -5.38 6.53 -2.58
N LEU A 90 -5.46 7.86 -2.42
CA LEU A 90 -6.04 8.76 -3.43
C LEU A 90 -5.17 8.85 -4.67
N MET A 91 -3.85 8.83 -4.53
CA MET A 91 -2.90 8.77 -5.66
C MET A 91 -3.09 7.47 -6.45
N ILE A 92 -3.24 6.32 -5.78
CA ILE A 92 -3.55 5.05 -6.45
C ILE A 92 -4.89 5.16 -7.19
N LYS A 93 -5.93 5.68 -6.52
CA LYS A 93 -7.28 5.77 -7.10
C LYS A 93 -7.35 6.68 -8.31
N SER A 94 -6.51 7.70 -8.37
CA SER A 94 -6.41 8.63 -9.51
C SER A 94 -5.42 8.21 -10.59
N GLY A 95 -4.70 7.09 -10.40
CA GLY A 95 -3.70 6.61 -11.34
C GLY A 95 -2.35 7.34 -11.29
N ASP A 96 -2.11 8.10 -10.22
CA ASP A 96 -0.85 8.82 -10.00
C ASP A 96 0.22 7.91 -9.34
N ALA A 97 -0.20 6.75 -8.80
CA ALA A 97 0.67 5.71 -8.25
C ALA A 97 0.07 4.31 -8.50
N ASP A 98 0.91 3.28 -8.55
CA ASP A 98 0.52 1.89 -8.80
C ASP A 98 0.26 1.12 -7.49
N GLY A 99 0.90 1.50 -6.38
CA GLY A 99 0.79 0.83 -5.11
C GLY A 99 1.23 1.69 -3.94
N GLU A 100 0.87 1.24 -2.74
CA GLU A 100 1.25 1.87 -1.47
C GLU A 100 1.99 0.86 -0.59
N LEU A 101 3.10 1.28 -0.02
CA LEU A 101 3.81 0.59 1.05
C LEU A 101 3.79 1.47 2.30
N ALA A 102 3.05 1.05 3.31
CA ALA A 102 2.85 1.79 4.54
C ALA A 102 2.88 0.87 5.77
N GLY A 103 2.85 1.46 6.98
CA GLY A 103 2.70 0.72 8.23
C GLY A 103 3.89 0.79 9.19
N ALA A 104 5.01 1.41 8.80
CA ALA A 104 6.20 1.51 9.66
C ALA A 104 5.91 2.22 11.01
N GLN A 105 4.99 3.19 11.01
CA GLN A 105 4.56 3.96 12.18
C GLN A 105 3.06 3.88 12.45
N ASN A 106 2.34 2.99 11.76
CA ASN A 106 0.89 2.90 11.84
C ASN A 106 0.42 1.48 12.16
N THR A 107 -0.73 1.37 12.80
CA THR A 107 -1.40 0.09 12.97
C THR A 107 -1.98 -0.41 11.65
N THR A 108 -2.18 -1.71 11.51
CA THR A 108 -2.84 -2.31 10.34
C THR A 108 -4.20 -1.66 10.05
N GLY A 109 -5.00 -1.40 11.10
CA GLY A 109 -6.30 -0.75 10.94
C GLY A 109 -6.23 0.67 10.39
N ASN A 110 -5.19 1.44 10.74
CA ASN A 110 -5.01 2.80 10.21
C ASN A 110 -4.66 2.77 8.72
N VAL A 111 -3.85 1.80 8.27
CA VAL A 111 -3.51 1.63 6.85
C VAL A 111 -4.71 1.10 6.05
N LEU A 112 -5.40 0.09 6.57
CA LEU A 112 -6.52 -0.54 5.84
C LEU A 112 -7.76 0.35 5.73
N ARG A 113 -7.99 1.25 6.68
CA ARG A 113 -9.17 2.13 6.66
C ARG A 113 -9.25 2.98 5.38
N PRO A 114 -8.25 3.81 5.00
CA PRO A 114 -8.28 4.55 3.74
C PRO A 114 -8.30 3.62 2.53
N ALA A 115 -7.56 2.51 2.53
CA ALA A 115 -7.56 1.54 1.43
C ALA A 115 -8.97 1.00 1.16
N LEU A 116 -9.69 0.57 2.19
CA LEU A 116 -11.07 0.09 2.07
C LEU A 116 -12.07 1.18 1.64
N GLN A 117 -11.83 2.42 2.06
CA GLN A 117 -12.71 3.53 1.72
C GLN A 117 -12.54 4.04 0.29
N ILE A 118 -11.32 4.01 -0.23
CA ILE A 118 -10.91 4.68 -1.48
C ILE A 118 -10.65 3.66 -2.59
N VAL A 119 -9.71 2.72 -2.37
CA VAL A 119 -9.34 1.70 -3.35
C VAL A 119 -10.44 0.67 -3.50
N LYS A 120 -10.96 0.20 -2.36
CA LYS A 120 -12.01 -0.82 -2.22
C LYS A 120 -11.53 -2.21 -2.62
N THR A 121 -12.43 -3.19 -2.53
CA THR A 121 -12.22 -4.56 -2.99
C THR A 121 -12.50 -4.70 -4.50
N LYS A 122 -11.99 -5.75 -5.11
CA LYS A 122 -12.41 -6.16 -6.46
C LYS A 122 -13.92 -6.40 -6.52
N PRO A 123 -14.58 -6.15 -7.67
CA PRO A 123 -15.97 -6.54 -7.85
C PRO A 123 -16.19 -8.03 -7.53
N GLY A 124 -17.23 -8.32 -6.74
CA GLY A 124 -17.55 -9.67 -6.29
C GLY A 124 -16.82 -10.16 -5.03
N MET A 125 -15.81 -9.41 -4.54
CA MET A 125 -15.13 -9.72 -3.28
C MET A 125 -15.72 -8.88 -2.14
N THR A 126 -16.11 -9.56 -1.06
CA THR A 126 -16.70 -8.92 0.12
C THR A 126 -15.72 -8.76 1.28
N CYS A 127 -14.58 -9.44 1.23
CA CYS A 127 -13.55 -9.37 2.25
C CYS A 127 -12.17 -8.99 1.67
N VAL A 128 -11.29 -8.55 2.56
CA VAL A 128 -9.87 -8.30 2.29
C VAL A 128 -9.07 -9.25 3.15
N SER A 129 -8.03 -9.84 2.58
CA SER A 129 -7.10 -10.73 3.28
C SER A 129 -5.66 -10.30 3.06
N GLY A 130 -4.81 -10.63 4.02
CA GLY A 130 -3.37 -10.51 3.87
C GLY A 130 -2.77 -11.78 3.28
N ALA A 131 -1.89 -11.65 2.30
CA ALA A 131 -1.14 -12.78 1.77
C ALA A 131 0.37 -12.54 1.93
N MET A 132 1.09 -13.60 2.29
CA MET A 132 2.54 -13.57 2.44
C MET A 132 3.18 -14.63 1.53
N MET A 133 4.15 -14.19 0.74
CA MET A 133 4.96 -15.07 -0.09
C MET A 133 6.19 -15.52 0.69
N LEU A 134 6.36 -16.82 0.87
CA LEU A 134 7.45 -17.43 1.60
C LEU A 134 8.39 -18.16 0.64
N PHE A 135 9.69 -17.85 0.72
CA PHE A 135 10.75 -18.56 0.03
C PHE A 135 11.49 -19.44 1.05
N THR A 136 11.20 -20.72 1.03
CA THR A 136 11.82 -21.67 1.96
C THR A 136 13.13 -22.20 1.41
N LYS A 137 13.99 -22.74 2.31
CA LYS A 137 15.21 -23.45 1.91
C LYS A 137 14.97 -24.93 1.59
N THR A 138 13.72 -25.34 1.52
CA THR A 138 13.28 -26.73 1.34
C THR A 138 12.50 -26.88 0.04
N PRO A 139 13.18 -27.10 -1.09
CA PRO A 139 12.56 -27.10 -2.43
C PRO A 139 11.50 -28.19 -2.63
N GLN A 140 11.45 -29.21 -1.79
CA GLN A 140 10.43 -30.26 -1.84
C GLN A 140 9.04 -29.79 -1.40
N TYR A 141 8.91 -28.61 -0.80
CA TYR A 141 7.61 -28.04 -0.42
C TYR A 141 7.23 -26.89 -1.35
N GLY A 142 5.94 -26.80 -1.68
CA GLY A 142 5.43 -25.77 -2.59
C GLY A 142 5.95 -25.93 -4.01
N GLU A 143 6.26 -24.82 -4.64
CA GLU A 143 6.85 -24.75 -5.99
C GLU A 143 8.31 -24.34 -5.87
N ASP A 144 9.20 -25.32 -5.81
CA ASP A 144 10.65 -25.11 -5.57
C ASP A 144 10.95 -24.28 -4.29
N GLY A 145 10.20 -24.55 -3.22
CA GLY A 145 10.30 -23.83 -1.95
C GLY A 145 9.45 -22.56 -1.86
N LEU A 146 8.74 -22.18 -2.91
CA LEU A 146 7.82 -21.07 -2.90
C LEU A 146 6.46 -21.51 -2.37
N LEU A 147 5.99 -20.85 -1.31
CA LEU A 147 4.67 -21.02 -0.70
C LEU A 147 4.00 -19.66 -0.58
N MET A 148 2.67 -19.66 -0.65
CA MET A 148 1.88 -18.47 -0.30
C MET A 148 0.93 -18.82 0.85
N VAL A 149 0.91 -18.00 1.89
CA VAL A 149 0.07 -18.17 3.08
C VAL A 149 -0.91 -17.02 3.18
N ALA A 150 -2.17 -17.32 3.45
CA ALA A 150 -3.23 -16.35 3.70
C ALA A 150 -4.35 -17.02 4.54
N ASP A 151 -5.07 -16.28 5.35
CA ASP A 151 -4.88 -14.88 5.72
C ASP A 151 -3.83 -14.78 6.84
N VAL A 152 -3.00 -13.73 6.80
CA VAL A 152 -1.89 -13.62 7.77
C VAL A 152 -2.09 -12.55 8.85
N ALA A 153 -3.00 -11.58 8.67
CA ALA A 153 -3.11 -10.49 9.64
C ALA A 153 -4.39 -9.65 9.57
N VAL A 154 -5.37 -9.97 8.75
CA VAL A 154 -6.54 -9.12 8.50
C VAL A 154 -7.81 -9.69 9.10
N MET A 155 -8.07 -10.98 8.93
CA MET A 155 -9.29 -11.66 9.35
C MET A 155 -8.99 -12.74 10.40
N PRO A 156 -9.23 -12.46 11.69
CA PRO A 156 -8.88 -13.41 12.76
C PRO A 156 -9.73 -14.69 12.76
N ASN A 157 -10.97 -14.61 12.28
CA ASN A 157 -11.91 -15.72 12.30
C ASN A 157 -12.86 -15.67 11.08
N PRO A 158 -12.35 -16.03 9.89
CA PRO A 158 -13.14 -15.99 8.66
C PRO A 158 -14.22 -17.08 8.65
N THR A 159 -15.39 -16.75 8.06
CA THR A 159 -16.44 -17.74 7.72
C THR A 159 -15.99 -18.65 6.57
N ALA A 160 -16.77 -19.70 6.28
CA ALA A 160 -16.47 -20.60 5.16
C ALA A 160 -16.47 -19.87 3.81
N GLU A 161 -17.40 -18.92 3.60
CA GLU A 161 -17.48 -18.09 2.41
C GLU A 161 -16.27 -17.16 2.28
N GLU A 162 -15.84 -16.58 3.38
CA GLU A 162 -14.65 -15.72 3.43
C GLU A 162 -13.37 -16.52 3.17
N LEU A 163 -13.24 -17.73 3.74
CA LEU A 163 -12.13 -18.64 3.43
C LEU A 163 -12.07 -18.98 1.95
N ALA A 164 -13.22 -19.25 1.31
CA ALA A 164 -13.26 -19.48 -0.12
C ALA A 164 -12.79 -18.25 -0.93
N GLN A 165 -13.20 -17.05 -0.54
CA GLN A 165 -12.73 -15.81 -1.18
C GLN A 165 -11.24 -15.57 -0.96
N ILE A 166 -10.71 -15.82 0.25
CA ILE A 166 -9.29 -15.75 0.56
C ILE A 166 -8.49 -16.69 -0.35
N ALA A 167 -8.94 -17.94 -0.50
CA ALA A 167 -8.30 -18.93 -1.36
C ALA A 167 -8.25 -18.46 -2.82
N VAL A 168 -9.38 -17.99 -3.36
CA VAL A 168 -9.46 -17.49 -4.75
C VAL A 168 -8.53 -16.29 -4.94
N ALA A 169 -8.61 -15.27 -4.07
CA ALA A 169 -7.79 -14.06 -4.16
C ALA A 169 -6.28 -14.37 -4.05
N THR A 170 -5.91 -15.29 -3.15
CA THR A 170 -4.53 -15.73 -2.98
C THR A 170 -4.03 -16.48 -4.21
N GLY A 171 -4.85 -17.34 -4.79
CA GLY A 171 -4.54 -18.04 -6.05
C GLY A 171 -4.33 -17.07 -7.22
N GLU A 172 -5.18 -16.07 -7.37
CA GLU A 172 -5.00 -15.01 -8.38
C GLU A 172 -3.69 -14.24 -8.17
N THR A 173 -3.36 -13.92 -6.92
CA THR A 173 -2.11 -13.24 -6.55
C THR A 173 -0.89 -14.11 -6.91
N MET A 174 -0.95 -15.41 -6.63
CA MET A 174 0.12 -16.35 -7.01
C MET A 174 0.35 -16.37 -8.51
N ARG A 175 -0.71 -16.44 -9.32
CA ARG A 175 -0.58 -16.35 -10.79
C ARG A 175 0.03 -15.03 -11.24
N ALA A 176 -0.46 -13.92 -10.70
CA ALA A 176 -0.04 -12.57 -11.12
C ALA A 176 1.41 -12.24 -10.76
N ILE A 177 1.87 -12.66 -9.57
CA ILE A 177 3.20 -12.26 -9.06
C ILE A 177 4.25 -13.33 -9.37
N ALA A 178 3.94 -14.60 -9.14
CA ALA A 178 4.89 -15.70 -9.31
C ALA A 178 4.81 -16.40 -10.66
N ASN A 179 3.79 -16.11 -11.46
CA ASN A 179 3.51 -16.83 -12.72
C ASN A 179 3.46 -18.35 -12.53
N LYS A 180 2.85 -18.80 -11.44
CA LYS A 180 2.69 -20.21 -11.07
C LYS A 180 1.23 -20.56 -10.90
N GLU A 181 0.86 -21.78 -11.30
CA GLU A 181 -0.50 -22.29 -11.08
C GLU A 181 -0.68 -22.72 -9.61
N PRO A 182 -1.61 -22.12 -8.85
CA PRO A 182 -1.77 -22.41 -7.43
C PRO A 182 -2.40 -23.78 -7.19
N ARG A 183 -1.86 -24.47 -6.19
CA ARG A 183 -2.47 -25.63 -5.57
C ARG A 183 -2.81 -25.24 -4.15
N ILE A 184 -4.10 -25.24 -3.79
CA ILE A 184 -4.59 -24.67 -2.53
C ILE A 184 -5.10 -25.81 -1.64
N ALA A 185 -4.67 -25.81 -0.38
CA ALA A 185 -5.10 -26.73 0.65
C ALA A 185 -5.68 -25.99 1.86
#